data_ecfd7afda2afe70e4ae273e6971fc6c0
#
_entry.id   ecfd7afda2afe70e4ae273e6971fc6c0
#
_cell.length_a   1.000
_cell.length_b   1.000
_cell.length_c   1.000
_cell.angle_alpha   90.00
_cell.angle_beta   90.00
_cell.angle_gamma   90.00
#
_symmetry.space_group_name_H-M   'P 1'
#
loop_
_entity.id
_entity.type
_entity.pdbx_description
1 polymer ?
#
loop_
_entity_poly.entity_id
_entity_poly.type
_entity_poly.pdbx_seq_one_letter_code
_entity_poly.pdbx_strand_id
1 'polypeptide(L)'
;MRLVDTRPPFAGLANLSEGALASLPTPCYLLDEAQLRRNGEILLGVQQRTGCKILLAQKAFSNFDLYPLLAPYLAGTEASGLYESRLGKEELPEKENHVFCAAYRVDEFNELLDYADHIVFNSPAQLAKFGPAAKAAGKSVGLRINT
;
A
#
# COMPACT_ATOMS: atom_id res chain seq x y z
N MET A 1 0.25 -2.69 -26.45
CA MET A 1 -1.20 -3.00 -26.46
C MET A 1 -1.83 -2.20 -25.32
N ARG A 2 -2.57 -1.12 -25.60
CA ARG A 2 -3.31 -0.36 -24.59
C ARG A 2 -4.51 -1.17 -24.17
N LEU A 3 -4.54 -1.65 -22.93
CA LEU A 3 -5.78 -2.09 -22.30
C LEU A 3 -6.60 -0.83 -21.98
N VAL A 4 -7.44 -0.42 -22.91
CA VAL A 4 -8.45 0.60 -22.64
C VAL A 4 -9.60 -0.15 -21.98
N ASP A 5 -9.76 0.01 -20.66
CA ASP A 5 -10.97 -0.41 -19.98
C ASP A 5 -12.11 0.50 -20.45
N THR A 6 -13.00 -0.03 -21.28
CA THR A 6 -14.16 0.69 -21.82
C THR A 6 -15.36 0.67 -20.89
N ARG A 7 -15.25 0.02 -19.71
CA ARG A 7 -16.34 -0.02 -18.73
C ARG A 7 -16.51 1.36 -18.09
N PRO A 8 -17.76 1.79 -17.85
CA PRO A 8 -17.98 3.06 -17.18
C PRO A 8 -17.34 3.05 -15.79
N PRO A 9 -16.68 4.14 -15.36
CA PRO A 9 -16.25 4.29 -13.99
C PRO A 9 -17.47 4.17 -13.06
N PHE A 10 -17.28 3.56 -11.89
CA PHE A 10 -18.35 3.39 -10.88
C PHE A 10 -19.53 2.50 -11.32
N ALA A 11 -19.28 1.46 -12.13
CA ALA A 11 -20.35 0.55 -12.58
C ALA A 11 -21.13 -0.09 -11.42
N GLY A 12 -20.53 -0.26 -10.24
CA GLY A 12 -21.21 -0.72 -9.03
C GLY A 12 -22.19 0.29 -8.47
N LEU A 13 -21.82 1.58 -8.46
CA LEU A 13 -22.71 2.67 -8.03
C LEU A 13 -23.89 2.88 -8.98
N ALA A 14 -23.70 2.63 -10.27
CA ALA A 14 -24.77 2.72 -11.26
C ALA A 14 -25.91 1.70 -11.03
N ASN A 15 -25.64 0.65 -10.24
CA ASN A 15 -26.62 -0.37 -9.89
C ASN A 15 -27.40 -0.08 -8.59
N LEU A 16 -27.04 0.99 -7.86
CA LEU A 16 -27.78 1.41 -6.69
C LEU A 16 -29.06 2.14 -7.11
N SER A 17 -30.20 1.72 -6.53
CA SER A 17 -31.45 2.44 -6.72
C SER A 17 -31.38 3.84 -6.08
N GLU A 18 -32.13 4.80 -6.61
CA GLU A 18 -32.26 6.14 -6.02
C GLU A 18 -32.67 6.07 -4.54
N GLY A 19 -33.58 5.14 -4.19
CA GLY A 19 -33.99 4.92 -2.82
C GLY A 19 -32.85 4.41 -1.91
N ALA A 20 -31.96 3.55 -2.41
CA ALA A 20 -30.80 3.09 -1.66
C ALA A 20 -29.82 4.25 -1.41
N LEU A 21 -29.55 5.08 -2.42
CA LEU A 21 -28.70 6.27 -2.27
C LEU A 21 -29.30 7.28 -1.29
N ALA A 22 -30.61 7.51 -1.35
CA ALA A 22 -31.31 8.45 -0.47
C ALA A 22 -31.34 7.98 0.99
N SER A 23 -31.18 6.68 1.25
CA SER A 23 -31.16 6.12 2.61
C SER A 23 -29.80 6.19 3.30
N LEU A 24 -28.73 6.54 2.57
CA LEU A 24 -27.40 6.63 3.14
C LEU A 24 -27.26 7.84 4.06
N PRO A 25 -26.63 7.70 5.23
CA PRO A 25 -26.30 8.83 6.08
C PRO A 25 -25.29 9.74 5.38
N THR A 26 -25.53 11.04 5.41
CA THR A 26 -24.60 12.03 4.81
C THR A 26 -24.08 12.99 5.86
N PRO A 27 -22.78 13.40 5.78
CA PRO A 27 -21.80 13.02 4.77
C PRO A 27 -21.22 11.60 5.00
N CYS A 28 -20.95 10.84 3.93
CA CYS A 28 -20.31 9.52 4.03
C CYS A 28 -19.36 9.28 2.84
N TYR A 29 -18.40 8.37 3.03
CA TYR A 29 -17.62 7.78 1.94
C TYR A 29 -18.30 6.50 1.49
N LEU A 30 -18.48 6.34 0.20
CA LEU A 30 -19.04 5.13 -0.40
C LEU A 30 -17.96 4.43 -1.20
N LEU A 31 -17.68 3.16 -0.85
CA LEU A 31 -16.65 2.35 -1.49
C LEU A 31 -17.30 1.28 -2.37
N ASP A 32 -16.87 1.20 -3.63
CA ASP A 32 -17.34 0.19 -4.58
C ASP A 32 -16.36 -1.00 -4.59
N GLU A 33 -16.68 -2.05 -3.84
CA GLU A 33 -15.87 -3.26 -3.79
C GLU A 33 -15.74 -3.94 -5.15
N ALA A 34 -16.78 -3.93 -5.98
CA ALA A 34 -16.72 -4.53 -7.30
C ALA A 34 -15.71 -3.80 -8.19
N GLN A 35 -15.65 -2.47 -8.08
CA GLN A 35 -14.63 -1.68 -8.79
C GLN A 35 -13.22 -1.93 -8.24
N LEU A 36 -13.07 -2.04 -6.92
CA LEU A 36 -11.78 -2.36 -6.30
C LEU A 36 -11.26 -3.73 -6.76
N ARG A 37 -12.12 -4.75 -6.83
CA ARG A 37 -11.75 -6.07 -7.35
C ARG A 37 -11.31 -6.02 -8.81
N ARG A 38 -12.05 -5.33 -9.67
CA ARG A 38 -11.67 -5.16 -11.09
C ARG A 38 -10.33 -4.46 -11.24
N ASN A 39 -10.10 -3.41 -10.46
CA ASN A 39 -8.81 -2.71 -10.45
C ASN A 39 -7.69 -3.64 -9.97
N GLY A 40 -7.95 -4.42 -8.92
CA GLY A 40 -7.03 -5.43 -8.41
C GLY A 40 -6.65 -6.47 -9.46
N GLU A 41 -7.61 -7.01 -10.20
CA GLU A 41 -7.39 -7.97 -11.30
C GLU A 41 -6.48 -7.39 -12.39
N ILE A 42 -6.66 -6.11 -12.74
CA ILE A 42 -5.80 -5.42 -13.71
C ILE A 42 -4.37 -5.33 -13.18
N LEU A 43 -4.19 -4.93 -11.93
CA LEU A 43 -2.88 -4.80 -11.29
C LEU A 43 -2.18 -6.16 -11.17
N LEU A 44 -2.90 -7.21 -10.76
CA LEU A 44 -2.39 -8.57 -10.73
C LEU A 44 -1.93 -9.04 -12.11
N GLY A 45 -2.73 -8.77 -13.14
CA GLY A 45 -2.38 -9.08 -14.53
C GLY A 45 -1.11 -8.35 -15.00
N VAL A 46 -0.85 -7.12 -14.53
CA VAL A 46 0.42 -6.43 -14.80
C VAL A 46 1.57 -7.14 -14.11
N GLN A 47 1.47 -7.47 -12.82
CA GLN A 47 2.51 -8.20 -12.07
C GLN A 47 2.85 -9.52 -12.75
N GLN A 48 1.86 -10.31 -13.14
CA GLN A 48 2.06 -11.59 -13.80
C GLN A 48 2.80 -11.48 -15.14
N ARG A 49 2.55 -10.43 -15.93
CA ARG A 49 3.18 -10.24 -17.25
C ARG A 49 4.59 -9.66 -17.17
N THR A 50 4.87 -8.88 -16.13
CA THR A 50 6.12 -8.10 -16.05
C THR A 50 7.08 -8.59 -14.98
N GLY A 51 6.59 -9.39 -14.03
CA GLY A 51 7.36 -9.79 -12.85
C GLY A 51 7.56 -8.67 -11.83
N CYS A 52 6.95 -7.49 -12.03
CA CYS A 52 7.02 -6.41 -11.04
C CYS A 52 6.14 -6.71 -9.83
N LYS A 53 6.44 -6.10 -8.70
CA LYS A 53 5.60 -6.10 -7.50
C LYS A 53 4.86 -4.77 -7.41
N ILE A 54 3.56 -4.83 -7.16
CA ILE A 54 2.73 -3.64 -6.95
C ILE A 54 2.30 -3.62 -5.49
N LEU A 55 2.54 -2.49 -4.83
CA LEU A 55 2.28 -2.29 -3.41
C LEU A 55 1.11 -1.31 -3.21
N LEU A 56 0.38 -1.49 -2.11
CA LEU A 56 -0.62 -0.54 -1.65
C LEU A 56 0.07 0.64 -0.95
N ALA A 57 0.00 1.82 -1.54
CA ALA A 57 0.47 3.05 -0.87
C ALA A 57 -0.55 3.48 0.19
N GLN A 58 -0.28 3.21 1.45
CA GLN A 58 -1.22 3.41 2.56
C GLN A 58 -1.60 4.88 2.74
N LYS A 59 -0.70 5.83 2.49
CA LYS A 59 -1.01 7.26 2.48
C LYS A 59 -2.11 7.67 1.49
N ALA A 60 -2.33 6.87 0.43
CA ALA A 60 -3.38 7.10 -0.55
C ALA A 60 -4.67 6.34 -0.22
N PHE A 61 -4.55 5.18 0.41
CA PHE A 61 -5.68 4.35 0.79
C PHE A 61 -5.32 3.49 2.00
N SER A 62 -5.89 3.82 3.16
CA SER A 62 -5.67 3.12 4.44
C SER A 62 -6.96 2.62 5.09
N ASN A 63 -8.01 2.36 4.29
CA ASN A 63 -9.18 1.68 4.81
C ASN A 63 -8.86 0.18 5.00
N PHE A 64 -8.41 -0.15 6.20
CA PHE A 64 -7.90 -1.48 6.54
C PHE A 64 -8.98 -2.57 6.48
N ASP A 65 -10.26 -2.26 6.68
CA ASP A 65 -11.36 -3.23 6.50
C ASP A 65 -11.38 -3.85 5.09
N LEU A 66 -10.78 -3.16 4.09
CA LEU A 66 -10.69 -3.63 2.71
C LEU A 66 -9.32 -4.26 2.36
N TYR A 67 -8.37 -4.32 3.28
CA TYR A 67 -7.08 -4.96 3.03
C TYR A 67 -7.21 -6.45 2.67
N PRO A 68 -8.05 -7.24 3.36
CA PRO A 68 -8.28 -8.63 2.96
C PRO A 68 -8.83 -8.79 1.54
N LEU A 69 -9.65 -7.83 1.08
CA LEU A 69 -10.16 -7.81 -0.29
C LEU A 69 -9.05 -7.53 -1.31
N LEU A 70 -8.06 -6.69 -0.97
CA LEU A 70 -6.96 -6.29 -1.86
C LEU A 70 -5.77 -7.25 -1.80
N ALA A 71 -5.62 -8.00 -0.72
CA ALA A 71 -4.51 -8.94 -0.50
C ALA A 71 -4.22 -9.90 -1.66
N PRO A 72 -5.22 -10.50 -2.35
CA PRO A 72 -4.95 -11.41 -3.47
C PRO A 72 -4.30 -10.73 -4.68
N TYR A 73 -4.44 -9.42 -4.81
CA TYR A 73 -4.05 -8.67 -6.00
C TYR A 73 -2.73 -7.93 -5.88
N LEU A 74 -2.23 -7.74 -4.65
CA LEU A 74 -1.07 -6.90 -4.38
C LEU A 74 0.07 -7.70 -3.73
N ALA A 75 1.30 -7.27 -3.98
CA ALA A 75 2.49 -7.91 -3.39
C ALA A 75 2.70 -7.51 -1.93
N GLY A 76 2.17 -6.37 -1.50
CA GLY A 76 2.33 -5.86 -0.15
C GLY A 76 1.85 -4.43 0.01
N THR A 77 2.38 -3.76 1.03
CA THR A 77 2.10 -2.38 1.38
C THR A 77 3.33 -1.47 1.26
N GLU A 78 3.10 -0.19 1.06
CA GLU A 78 4.10 0.87 1.19
C GLU A 78 3.66 1.83 2.29
N ALA A 79 4.54 2.06 3.25
CA ALA A 79 4.32 2.87 4.43
C ALA A 79 5.21 4.12 4.42
N SER A 80 4.67 5.24 4.89
CA SER A 80 5.40 6.50 5.03
C SER A 80 6.00 6.70 6.43
N GLY A 81 5.81 5.75 7.35
CA GLY A 81 6.32 5.80 8.72
C GLY A 81 5.88 4.60 9.56
N LEU A 82 6.18 4.68 10.87
CA LEU A 82 5.99 3.59 11.82
C LEU A 82 4.55 3.06 11.84
N TYR A 83 3.56 3.95 12.00
CA TYR A 83 2.17 3.54 12.21
C TYR A 83 1.55 2.88 10.98
N GLU A 84 1.86 3.39 9.76
CA GLU A 84 1.46 2.73 8.53
C GLU A 84 2.18 1.38 8.35
N SER A 85 3.47 1.30 8.72
CA SER A 85 4.23 0.06 8.66
C SER A 85 3.63 -1.00 9.58
N ARG A 86 3.29 -0.62 10.80
CA ARG A 86 2.61 -1.47 11.75
C ARG A 86 1.25 -1.94 11.22
N LEU A 87 0.42 -1.02 10.72
CA LEU A 87 -0.88 -1.34 10.12
C LEU A 87 -0.73 -2.35 8.97
N GLY A 88 0.22 -2.11 8.04
CA GLY A 88 0.45 -3.03 6.93
C GLY A 88 0.85 -4.44 7.40
N LYS A 89 1.68 -4.54 8.42
CA LYS A 89 2.12 -5.83 8.97
C LYS A 89 1.03 -6.54 9.77
N GLU A 90 0.22 -5.81 10.53
CA GLU A 90 -0.89 -6.38 11.31
C GLU A 90 -2.02 -6.89 10.40
N GLU A 91 -2.38 -6.14 9.36
CA GLU A 91 -3.50 -6.48 8.47
C GLU A 91 -3.11 -7.44 7.33
N LEU A 92 -1.84 -7.42 6.88
CA LEU A 92 -1.32 -8.26 5.81
C LEU A 92 0.00 -8.95 6.21
N PRO A 93 0.01 -9.79 7.25
CA PRO A 93 1.24 -10.35 7.84
C PRO A 93 2.09 -11.16 6.85
N GLU A 94 1.48 -11.79 5.85
CA GLU A 94 2.14 -12.63 4.84
C GLU A 94 2.63 -11.83 3.62
N LYS A 95 2.39 -10.51 3.60
CA LYS A 95 2.78 -9.65 2.47
C LYS A 95 4.01 -8.81 2.80
N GLU A 96 4.70 -8.38 1.76
CA GLU A 96 5.85 -7.48 1.93
C GLU A 96 5.40 -6.11 2.45
N ASN A 97 6.17 -5.57 3.38
CA ASN A 97 5.96 -4.23 3.93
C ASN A 97 7.17 -3.35 3.63
N HIS A 98 7.01 -2.43 2.70
CA HIS A 98 8.02 -1.48 2.27
C HIS A 98 7.84 -0.16 2.99
N VAL A 99 8.92 0.47 3.39
CA VAL A 99 8.86 1.76 4.09
C VAL A 99 9.77 2.78 3.43
N PHE A 100 9.21 3.93 3.08
CA PHE A 100 9.95 5.12 2.72
C PHE A 100 9.52 6.29 3.58
N CYS A 101 10.41 6.80 4.41
CA CYS A 101 10.19 8.00 5.22
C CYS A 101 11.24 9.07 4.86
N ALA A 102 10.78 10.30 4.63
CA ALA A 102 11.68 11.42 4.34
C ALA A 102 12.65 11.70 5.50
N ALA A 103 12.19 11.47 6.75
CA ALA A 103 13.00 11.64 7.96
C ALA A 103 12.62 10.59 9.00
N TYR A 104 13.45 9.55 9.12
CA TYR A 104 13.28 8.55 10.18
C TYR A 104 13.61 9.12 11.55
N ARG A 105 12.75 8.87 12.53
CA ARG A 105 12.96 9.24 13.93
C ARG A 105 13.80 8.17 14.63
N VAL A 106 14.73 8.63 15.47
CA VAL A 106 15.65 7.74 16.20
C VAL A 106 14.92 6.88 17.21
N ASP A 107 13.93 7.44 17.87
CA ASP A 107 13.11 6.79 18.90
C ASP A 107 12.11 5.77 18.33
N GLU A 108 11.77 5.86 17.03
CA GLU A 108 10.81 4.95 16.36
C GLU A 108 11.51 3.89 15.50
N PHE A 109 12.77 4.10 15.10
CA PHE A 109 13.42 3.29 14.07
C PHE A 109 13.59 1.82 14.47
N ASN A 110 13.90 1.54 15.73
CA ASN A 110 14.05 0.18 16.20
C ASN A 110 12.72 -0.59 16.17
N GLU A 111 11.63 0.05 16.57
CA GLU A 111 10.28 -0.53 16.47
C GLU A 111 9.87 -0.73 15.01
N LEU A 112 10.20 0.20 14.11
CA LEU A 112 9.94 0.08 12.68
C LEU A 112 10.57 -1.19 12.08
N LEU A 113 11.73 -1.61 12.59
CA LEU A 113 12.41 -2.83 12.13
C LEU A 113 11.58 -4.09 12.37
N ASP A 114 10.70 -4.12 13.35
CA ASP A 114 9.85 -5.28 13.62
C ASP A 114 8.78 -5.49 12.54
N TYR A 115 8.40 -4.42 11.85
CA TYR A 115 7.31 -4.45 10.87
C TYR A 115 7.80 -4.42 9.42
N ALA A 116 8.89 -3.70 9.13
CA ALA A 116 9.36 -3.48 7.76
C ALA A 116 10.16 -4.68 7.21
N ASP A 117 9.97 -4.99 5.93
CA ASP A 117 10.80 -5.93 5.17
C ASP A 117 11.83 -5.20 4.30
N HIS A 118 11.45 -4.05 3.74
CA HIS A 118 12.29 -3.21 2.90
C HIS A 118 12.25 -1.76 3.40
N ILE A 119 13.42 -1.14 3.56
CA ILE A 119 13.56 0.22 4.08
C ILE A 119 14.32 1.07 3.07
N VAL A 120 13.69 2.15 2.60
CA VAL A 120 14.29 3.09 1.66
C VAL A 120 14.70 4.37 2.39
N PHE A 121 15.98 4.70 2.32
CA PHE A 121 16.53 5.91 2.91
C PHE A 121 16.48 7.09 1.93
N ASN A 122 16.20 8.27 2.45
CA ASN A 122 16.08 9.49 1.65
C ASN A 122 17.44 10.18 1.38
N SER A 123 18.50 9.77 2.05
CA SER A 123 19.83 10.35 1.87
C SER A 123 20.95 9.40 2.32
N PRO A 124 22.19 9.60 1.80
CA PRO A 124 23.37 8.87 2.29
C PRO A 124 23.59 9.01 3.80
N ALA A 125 23.26 10.20 4.37
CA ALA A 125 23.39 10.42 5.82
C ALA A 125 22.40 9.56 6.63
N GLN A 126 21.17 9.39 6.16
CA GLN A 126 20.22 8.46 6.78
C GLN A 126 20.69 7.01 6.65
N LEU A 127 21.16 6.61 5.47
CA LEU A 127 21.71 5.28 5.25
C LEU A 127 22.90 5.00 6.19
N ALA A 128 23.84 5.95 6.34
CA ALA A 128 24.97 5.82 7.26
C ALA A 128 24.52 5.68 8.72
N LYS A 129 23.47 6.43 9.13
CA LYS A 129 22.98 6.44 10.51
C LYS A 129 22.17 5.18 10.86
N PHE A 130 21.26 4.76 10.01
CA PHE A 130 20.26 3.73 10.30
C PHE A 130 20.55 2.38 9.59
N GLY A 131 21.32 2.40 8.50
CA GLY A 131 21.64 1.23 7.71
C GLY A 131 22.29 0.07 8.50
N PRO A 132 23.23 0.32 9.42
CA PRO A 132 23.80 -0.73 10.24
C PRO A 132 22.76 -1.50 11.06
N ALA A 133 21.80 -0.80 11.69
CA ALA A 133 20.71 -1.43 12.44
C ALA A 133 19.75 -2.22 11.54
N ALA A 134 19.38 -1.66 10.38
CA ALA A 134 18.54 -2.35 9.39
C ALA A 134 19.22 -3.62 8.87
N LYS A 135 20.52 -3.57 8.59
CA LYS A 135 21.31 -4.73 8.16
C LYS A 135 21.40 -5.81 9.25
N ALA A 136 21.65 -5.40 10.50
CA ALA A 136 21.71 -6.32 11.63
C ALA A 136 20.36 -7.04 11.85
N ALA A 137 19.25 -6.36 11.58
CA ALA A 137 17.90 -6.94 11.60
C ALA A 137 17.53 -7.72 10.31
N GLY A 138 18.48 -7.91 9.38
CA GLY A 138 18.27 -8.67 8.14
C GLY A 138 17.36 -8.00 7.12
N LYS A 139 17.15 -6.68 7.23
CA LYS A 139 16.23 -5.95 6.33
C LYS A 139 16.90 -5.60 5.00
N SER A 140 16.12 -5.64 3.93
CA SER A 140 16.53 -5.08 2.64
C SER A 140 16.53 -3.55 2.71
N VAL A 141 17.56 -2.91 2.13
CA VAL A 141 17.71 -1.47 2.17
C VAL A 141 17.88 -0.88 0.78
N GLY A 142 17.30 0.29 0.57
CA GLY A 142 17.41 1.08 -0.65
C GLY A 142 17.78 2.53 -0.36
N LEU A 143 18.24 3.23 -1.39
CA LEU A 143 18.49 4.67 -1.36
C LEU A 143 17.67 5.35 -2.44
N ARG A 144 16.88 6.34 -2.07
CA ARG A 144 16.16 7.18 -3.02
C ARG A 144 17.13 8.13 -3.71
N ILE A 145 17.09 8.14 -5.04
CA ILE A 145 17.85 9.08 -5.88
C ILE A 145 16.83 9.97 -6.61
N ASN A 146 17.00 11.27 -6.49
CA ASN A 146 16.28 12.27 -7.29
C ASN A 146 17.23 12.71 -8.41
N THR A 147 16.85 12.45 -9.65
CA THR A 147 17.57 12.88 -10.87
C THR A 147 16.92 14.14 -11.44
#